data_e68a219810349a76a92059cc22049d7b
#
_entry.id   e68a219810349a76a92059cc22049d7b
#
_cell.length_a   1.000
_cell.length_b   1.000
_cell.length_c   1.000
_cell.angle_alpha   90.00
_cell.angle_beta   90.00
_cell.angle_gamma   90.00
#
_symmetry.space_group_name_H-M   'P 1'
#
loop_
_entity.id
_entity.type
_entity.pdbx_description
1 polymer ?
#
loop_
_entity_poly.entity_id
_entity_poly.type
_entity_poly.pdbx_seq_one_letter_code
_entity_poly.pdbx_strand_id
1 'polypeptide(L)'
;MSGAKIIPFNSRGGLRFGVYMGGVSEAHHELATGKPDIPEEINRALDLLQGDKQFLVRTYLGFTGTEQDAELVDMPSMPDLARYTWRGRKLDLVLSNWDRCCNLAAWVEFIENVIARYGPYIGCLQICEEPNLYDYPGDGRFGCAVDNILTGVKVAHQKLKQRALSASVGFNAVPCSDPNDGFWREIADKMDTAFINALDYVGLNFYPDVAVPLVGDLAKEVTSVLTEFREETLRHVGIPGSVPIHICENGWPTGPYRYYTRQAEFVERSVRAVQDLRGKLNITHYELFCLRDADTANPDLNHQFGILRDDYSPKPAFDVYRELVAELGV
;
A
#
# COMPACT_ATOMS: atom_id res chain seq x y z
N MET A 1 -26.71 24.28 -6.39
CA MET A 1 -26.98 22.88 -6.71
C MET A 1 -25.97 22.07 -5.95
N SER A 2 -26.46 21.31 -4.94
CA SER A 2 -25.63 20.51 -4.05
C SER A 2 -24.96 19.39 -4.84
N GLY A 3 -23.62 19.45 -4.98
CA GLY A 3 -22.85 18.36 -5.56
C GLY A 3 -23.01 17.12 -4.69
N ALA A 4 -23.64 16.09 -5.21
CA ALA A 4 -23.69 14.81 -4.57
C ALA A 4 -22.26 14.33 -4.35
N LYS A 5 -21.82 14.25 -3.06
CA LYS A 5 -20.65 13.48 -2.69
C LYS A 5 -20.88 12.07 -3.22
N ILE A 6 -20.06 11.63 -4.16
CA ILE A 6 -19.96 10.22 -4.50
C ILE A 6 -19.51 9.57 -3.19
N ILE A 7 -20.44 8.88 -2.52
CA ILE A 7 -20.14 8.18 -1.27
C ILE A 7 -19.19 7.06 -1.66
N PRO A 8 -17.93 7.12 -1.23
CA PRO A 8 -17.03 6.03 -1.52
C PRO A 8 -17.60 4.81 -0.79
N PHE A 9 -17.77 3.76 -1.53
CA PHE A 9 -17.91 2.39 -1.13
C PHE A 9 -18.36 2.10 0.31
N ASN A 10 -19.51 1.52 0.42
CA ASN A 10 -20.35 1.27 1.58
C ASN A 10 -19.59 0.92 2.87
N SER A 11 -19.59 1.83 3.84
CA SER A 11 -18.97 1.71 5.18
C SER A 11 -19.75 0.76 6.15
N ARG A 12 -20.57 -0.13 5.65
CA ARG A 12 -21.33 -1.08 6.47
C ARG A 12 -20.54 -2.34 6.74
N GLY A 13 -19.77 -2.34 7.82
CA GLY A 13 -19.50 -3.55 8.57
C GLY A 13 -18.16 -4.26 8.38
N GLY A 14 -17.36 -4.09 7.29
CA GLY A 14 -16.14 -4.85 7.05
C GLY A 14 -14.96 -4.02 6.55
N LEU A 15 -13.80 -4.66 6.40
CA LEU A 15 -12.62 -4.13 5.74
C LEU A 15 -12.63 -4.51 4.26
N ARG A 16 -12.08 -3.67 3.40
CA ARG A 16 -11.69 -4.09 2.07
C ARG A 16 -10.29 -4.68 2.16
N PHE A 17 -10.17 -5.93 1.78
CA PHE A 17 -8.91 -6.64 1.79
C PHE A 17 -8.18 -6.54 0.47
N GLY A 18 -6.85 -6.66 0.53
CA GLY A 18 -5.99 -6.75 -0.63
C GLY A 18 -4.67 -7.45 -0.31
N VAL A 19 -3.86 -7.63 -1.33
CA VAL A 19 -2.52 -8.20 -1.19
C VAL A 19 -1.58 -7.65 -2.24
N TYR A 20 -0.34 -7.37 -1.88
CA TYR A 20 0.72 -7.21 -2.87
C TYR A 20 0.99 -8.56 -3.54
N MET A 21 0.76 -8.60 -4.85
CA MET A 21 0.73 -9.86 -5.60
C MET A 21 2.08 -10.45 -5.94
N GLY A 22 3.15 -9.65 -5.90
CA GLY A 22 4.52 -10.07 -6.20
C GLY A 22 5.23 -10.69 -5.03
N GLY A 23 6.47 -11.10 -5.26
CA GLY A 23 7.41 -11.56 -4.23
C GLY A 23 8.59 -10.62 -4.04
N VAL A 24 8.69 -9.55 -4.84
CA VAL A 24 9.78 -8.58 -4.74
C VAL A 24 9.59 -7.71 -3.51
N SER A 25 10.65 -7.53 -2.74
CA SER A 25 10.71 -6.70 -1.55
C SER A 25 12.05 -5.98 -1.51
N GLU A 26 12.26 -5.09 -0.56
CA GLU A 26 13.57 -4.48 -0.33
C GLU A 26 14.51 -5.45 0.40
N ALA A 27 15.78 -5.47 0.02
CA ALA A 27 16.84 -6.17 0.74
C ALA A 27 18.15 -5.35 0.69
N HIS A 28 18.58 -4.79 1.81
CA HIS A 28 19.88 -4.12 1.94
C HIS A 28 20.16 -3.05 0.86
N HIS A 29 19.19 -2.15 0.62
CA HIS A 29 19.24 -1.11 -0.42
C HIS A 29 19.16 -1.61 -1.87
N GLU A 30 18.80 -2.86 -2.07
CA GLU A 30 18.53 -3.48 -3.38
C GLU A 30 17.14 -4.15 -3.35
N LEU A 31 16.64 -4.55 -4.52
CA LEU A 31 15.42 -5.35 -4.57
C LEU A 31 15.74 -6.82 -4.32
N ALA A 32 15.04 -7.44 -3.37
CA ALA A 32 15.03 -8.88 -3.18
C ALA A 32 14.35 -9.54 -4.38
N THR A 33 15.14 -9.90 -5.38
CA THR A 33 14.64 -10.55 -6.59
C THR A 33 14.61 -12.06 -6.43
N GLY A 34 13.69 -12.70 -7.11
CA GLY A 34 13.53 -14.14 -7.08
C GLY A 34 13.05 -14.68 -8.43
N LYS A 35 12.37 -15.83 -8.40
CA LYS A 35 11.79 -16.40 -9.62
C LYS A 35 10.78 -15.44 -10.23
N PRO A 36 10.68 -15.38 -11.58
CA PRO A 36 9.65 -14.59 -12.25
C PRO A 36 8.24 -14.96 -11.79
N ASP A 37 7.36 -13.99 -11.79
CA ASP A 37 5.95 -14.20 -11.49
C ASP A 37 5.26 -15.06 -12.55
N ILE A 38 4.41 -15.98 -12.10
CA ILE A 38 3.56 -16.80 -12.95
C ILE A 38 2.12 -16.31 -12.82
N PRO A 39 1.62 -15.52 -13.77
CA PRO A 39 0.31 -14.87 -13.65
C PRO A 39 -0.86 -15.81 -13.40
N GLU A 40 -0.80 -17.02 -13.93
CA GLU A 40 -1.83 -18.05 -13.75
C GLU A 40 -1.89 -18.54 -12.30
N GLU A 41 -0.74 -18.72 -11.65
CA GLU A 41 -0.63 -19.12 -10.26
C GLU A 41 -1.06 -17.95 -9.34
N ILE A 42 -0.64 -16.71 -9.66
CA ILE A 42 -1.09 -15.52 -8.94
C ILE A 42 -2.62 -15.42 -9.00
N ASN A 43 -3.22 -15.50 -10.19
CA ASN A 43 -4.69 -15.41 -10.32
C ASN A 43 -5.42 -16.53 -9.58
N ARG A 44 -4.89 -17.77 -9.60
CA ARG A 44 -5.44 -18.88 -8.82
C ARG A 44 -5.43 -18.58 -7.31
N ALA A 45 -4.32 -18.06 -6.79
CA ALA A 45 -4.22 -17.69 -5.40
C ALA A 45 -5.15 -16.53 -5.02
N LEU A 46 -5.20 -15.49 -5.87
CA LEU A 46 -6.11 -14.36 -5.69
C LEU A 46 -7.58 -14.79 -5.71
N ASP A 47 -7.96 -15.73 -6.56
CA ASP A 47 -9.33 -16.27 -6.61
C ASP A 47 -9.71 -16.98 -5.31
N LEU A 48 -8.76 -17.72 -4.71
CA LEU A 48 -8.97 -18.39 -3.43
C LEU A 48 -9.07 -17.41 -2.27
N LEU A 49 -8.21 -16.37 -2.25
CA LEU A 49 -8.23 -15.34 -1.21
C LEU A 49 -9.49 -14.49 -1.27
N GLN A 50 -9.86 -14.05 -2.48
CA GLN A 50 -11.02 -13.18 -2.69
C GLN A 50 -12.36 -13.82 -2.31
N GLY A 51 -12.57 -15.08 -2.72
CA GLY A 51 -13.88 -15.73 -2.61
C GLY A 51 -14.97 -14.95 -3.37
N ASP A 52 -15.96 -14.45 -2.65
CA ASP A 52 -17.06 -13.60 -3.13
C ASP A 52 -16.94 -12.12 -2.72
N LYS A 53 -15.82 -11.76 -2.12
CA LYS A 53 -15.56 -10.42 -1.57
C LYS A 53 -15.00 -9.45 -2.60
N GLN A 54 -15.10 -8.16 -2.28
CA GLN A 54 -14.30 -7.15 -2.98
C GLN A 54 -12.85 -7.28 -2.55
N PHE A 55 -11.93 -7.24 -3.53
CA PHE A 55 -10.54 -7.47 -3.26
C PHE A 55 -9.64 -6.54 -4.07
N LEU A 56 -8.56 -6.09 -3.47
CA LEU A 56 -7.56 -5.24 -4.10
C LEU A 56 -6.30 -6.05 -4.42
N VAL A 57 -5.68 -5.70 -5.53
CA VAL A 57 -4.40 -6.25 -5.95
C VAL A 57 -3.40 -5.10 -5.97
N ARG A 58 -2.54 -5.06 -4.94
CA ARG A 58 -1.50 -4.02 -4.83
C ARG A 58 -0.37 -4.32 -5.78
N THR A 59 0.11 -3.30 -6.47
CA THR A 59 1.27 -3.35 -7.36
C THR A 59 1.85 -1.95 -7.57
N TYR A 60 3.08 -1.90 -8.08
CA TYR A 60 3.87 -0.66 -8.15
C TYR A 60 4.23 -0.32 -9.59
N LEU A 61 4.28 0.98 -9.90
CA LEU A 61 4.84 1.54 -11.11
C LEU A 61 5.84 2.64 -10.72
N GLY A 62 7.11 2.44 -11.08
CA GLY A 62 8.16 3.42 -10.86
C GLY A 62 8.22 4.46 -11.97
N PHE A 63 8.33 5.72 -11.59
CA PHE A 63 8.69 6.83 -12.47
C PHE A 63 10.16 7.16 -12.28
N THR A 64 10.96 7.00 -13.32
CA THR A 64 12.42 7.20 -13.28
C THR A 64 12.87 8.52 -13.93
N GLY A 65 11.93 9.38 -14.29
CA GLY A 65 12.24 10.62 -14.99
C GLY A 65 12.25 10.46 -16.51
N THR A 66 13.10 11.20 -17.20
CA THR A 66 13.31 11.10 -18.64
C THR A 66 14.24 9.93 -18.97
N GLU A 67 14.22 9.45 -20.22
CA GLU A 67 14.97 8.28 -20.70
C GLU A 67 16.47 8.22 -20.32
N GLN A 68 17.07 9.36 -19.94
CA GLN A 68 18.47 9.46 -19.54
C GLN A 68 18.75 8.91 -18.13
N ASP A 69 17.73 8.79 -17.28
CA ASP A 69 17.84 8.28 -15.91
C ASP A 69 17.37 6.81 -15.79
N ALA A 70 16.95 6.22 -16.88
CA ALA A 70 16.37 4.87 -16.94
C ALA A 70 17.35 3.72 -16.61
N GLU A 71 18.64 4.01 -16.41
CA GLU A 71 19.66 2.99 -16.09
C GLU A 71 19.54 2.36 -14.70
N LEU A 72 18.62 2.82 -13.85
CA LEU A 72 18.75 2.53 -12.42
C LEU A 72 17.69 1.62 -11.82
N VAL A 73 16.57 1.31 -12.46
CA VAL A 73 15.66 0.37 -11.83
C VAL A 73 14.81 -0.40 -12.84
N ASP A 74 15.19 -1.62 -13.01
CA ASP A 74 14.35 -2.68 -13.54
C ASP A 74 13.29 -3.05 -12.49
N MET A 75 12.36 -2.12 -12.15
CA MET A 75 11.09 -2.57 -11.61
C MET A 75 10.47 -3.42 -12.71
N PRO A 76 10.19 -4.69 -12.48
CA PRO A 76 9.56 -5.49 -13.51
C PRO A 76 8.27 -4.77 -13.91
N SER A 77 8.32 -4.11 -15.06
CA SER A 77 7.15 -3.50 -15.65
C SER A 77 6.16 -4.64 -15.85
N MET A 78 5.10 -4.66 -15.05
CA MET A 78 4.01 -5.61 -15.30
C MET A 78 3.20 -5.06 -16.48
N PRO A 79 3.43 -5.51 -17.73
CA PRO A 79 2.91 -4.85 -18.92
C PRO A 79 1.40 -4.97 -19.04
N ASP A 80 0.79 -5.91 -18.34
CA ASP A 80 -0.66 -6.17 -18.40
C ASP A 80 -1.26 -6.36 -17.00
N LEU A 81 -1.40 -5.24 -16.26
CA LEU A 81 -2.01 -5.25 -14.93
C LEU A 81 -3.50 -5.59 -14.96
N ALA A 82 -4.18 -5.36 -16.09
CA ALA A 82 -5.61 -5.66 -16.24
C ALA A 82 -5.92 -7.15 -16.05
N ARG A 83 -4.96 -8.04 -16.35
CA ARG A 83 -5.09 -9.49 -16.18
C ARG A 83 -5.36 -9.94 -14.75
N TYR A 84 -5.01 -9.11 -13.74
CA TYR A 84 -5.24 -9.41 -12.33
C TYR A 84 -6.58 -8.87 -11.80
N THR A 85 -7.34 -8.12 -12.60
CA THR A 85 -8.63 -7.53 -12.22
C THR A 85 -9.84 -8.41 -12.57
N TRP A 86 -9.59 -9.60 -12.97
CA TRP A 86 -10.59 -10.64 -13.21
C TRP A 86 -11.49 -10.84 -11.96
N ARG A 87 -12.76 -11.20 -12.17
CA ARG A 87 -13.78 -11.36 -11.10
C ARG A 87 -14.09 -10.08 -10.31
N GLY A 88 -13.89 -8.91 -10.90
CA GLY A 88 -14.22 -7.63 -10.26
C GLY A 88 -13.19 -7.12 -9.26
N ARG A 89 -12.03 -7.78 -9.12
CA ARG A 89 -10.89 -7.20 -8.40
C ARG A 89 -10.50 -5.87 -9.01
N LYS A 90 -9.95 -4.99 -8.17
CA LYS A 90 -9.40 -3.72 -8.61
C LYS A 90 -7.94 -3.62 -8.19
N LEU A 91 -7.18 -2.80 -8.91
CA LEU A 91 -5.80 -2.48 -8.54
C LEU A 91 -5.79 -1.48 -7.37
N ASP A 92 -4.93 -1.73 -6.39
CA ASP A 92 -4.31 -0.68 -5.61
C ASP A 92 -2.96 -0.38 -6.28
N LEU A 93 -2.95 0.70 -7.07
CA LEU A 93 -1.81 1.03 -7.91
C LEU A 93 -0.97 2.11 -7.26
N VAL A 94 0.27 1.75 -6.92
CA VAL A 94 1.24 2.64 -6.31
C VAL A 94 2.11 3.26 -7.38
N LEU A 95 2.24 4.58 -7.36
CA LEU A 95 3.16 5.34 -8.21
C LEU A 95 4.34 5.78 -7.36
N SER A 96 5.48 5.12 -7.50
CA SER A 96 6.71 5.50 -6.82
C SER A 96 7.52 6.46 -7.69
N ASN A 97 8.03 7.54 -7.11
CA ASN A 97 8.79 8.55 -7.84
C ASN A 97 10.28 8.44 -7.54
N TRP A 98 11.03 7.96 -8.52
CA TRP A 98 12.49 7.79 -8.44
C TRP A 98 13.28 8.78 -9.31
N ASP A 99 12.60 9.85 -9.77
CA ASP A 99 13.25 10.93 -10.52
C ASP A 99 14.13 11.78 -9.62
N ARG A 100 15.44 11.68 -9.81
CA ARG A 100 16.44 12.47 -9.09
C ARG A 100 16.42 13.96 -9.45
N CYS A 101 15.83 14.30 -10.60
CA CYS A 101 15.74 15.68 -11.08
C CYS A 101 14.52 16.41 -10.55
N CYS A 102 13.62 15.72 -9.84
CA CYS A 102 12.38 16.28 -9.32
C CYS A 102 11.55 17.01 -10.40
N ASN A 103 11.44 16.41 -11.59
CA ASN A 103 10.71 17.00 -12.72
C ASN A 103 9.20 16.85 -12.51
N LEU A 104 8.61 17.80 -11.81
CA LEU A 104 7.18 17.78 -11.49
C LEU A 104 6.27 17.75 -12.73
N ALA A 105 6.67 18.37 -13.84
CA ALA A 105 5.87 18.35 -15.07
C ALA A 105 5.82 16.95 -15.69
N ALA A 106 6.95 16.27 -15.76
CA ALA A 106 7.03 14.89 -16.24
C ALA A 106 6.31 13.91 -15.28
N TRP A 107 6.37 14.14 -13.96
CA TRP A 107 5.60 13.39 -12.97
C TRP A 107 4.09 13.50 -13.22
N VAL A 108 3.60 14.71 -13.46
CA VAL A 108 2.19 14.97 -13.81
C VAL A 108 1.79 14.21 -15.08
N GLU A 109 2.60 14.28 -16.12
CA GLU A 109 2.35 13.56 -17.38
C GLU A 109 2.32 12.03 -17.16
N PHE A 110 3.22 11.49 -16.36
CA PHE A 110 3.22 10.09 -15.98
C PHE A 110 1.91 9.67 -15.31
N ILE A 111 1.44 10.42 -14.30
CA ILE A 111 0.16 10.16 -13.62
C ILE A 111 -1.00 10.18 -14.62
N GLU A 112 -1.05 11.16 -15.54
CA GLU A 112 -2.09 11.23 -16.55
C GLU A 112 -2.09 10.02 -17.50
N ASN A 113 -0.91 9.57 -17.92
CA ASN A 113 -0.71 8.41 -18.77
C ASN A 113 -1.12 7.10 -18.07
N VAL A 114 -0.78 6.96 -16.77
CA VAL A 114 -1.23 5.82 -15.96
C VAL A 114 -2.75 5.77 -15.85
N ILE A 115 -3.40 6.88 -15.55
CA ILE A 115 -4.86 6.96 -15.46
C ILE A 115 -5.50 6.70 -16.84
N ALA A 116 -4.90 7.18 -17.92
CA ALA A 116 -5.38 6.92 -19.27
C ALA A 116 -5.38 5.42 -19.60
N ARG A 117 -4.35 4.71 -19.18
CA ARG A 117 -4.13 3.29 -19.48
C ARG A 117 -4.87 2.35 -18.54
N TYR A 118 -4.80 2.60 -17.24
CA TYR A 118 -5.26 1.66 -16.22
C TYR A 118 -6.51 2.12 -15.47
N GLY A 119 -6.98 3.37 -15.67
CA GLY A 119 -8.05 3.97 -14.89
C GLY A 119 -9.30 3.10 -14.65
N PRO A 120 -9.84 2.38 -15.65
CA PRO A 120 -11.00 1.51 -15.45
C PRO A 120 -10.75 0.33 -14.48
N TYR A 121 -9.50 -0.02 -14.25
CA TYR A 121 -9.07 -1.14 -13.41
C TYR A 121 -8.68 -0.72 -12.00
N ILE A 122 -8.40 0.57 -11.77
CA ILE A 122 -7.92 1.10 -10.50
C ILE A 122 -9.08 1.21 -9.50
N GLY A 123 -8.87 0.71 -8.30
CA GLY A 123 -9.71 0.94 -7.11
C GLY A 123 -9.12 2.00 -6.19
N CYS A 124 -7.80 1.92 -5.97
CA CYS A 124 -7.03 2.91 -5.24
C CYS A 124 -5.81 3.32 -6.07
N LEU A 125 -5.47 4.61 -6.07
CA LEU A 125 -4.27 5.16 -6.69
C LEU A 125 -3.46 5.86 -5.61
N GLN A 126 -2.32 5.30 -5.29
CA GLN A 126 -1.39 5.85 -4.32
C GLN A 126 -0.33 6.69 -5.01
N ILE A 127 -0.14 7.91 -4.54
CA ILE A 127 0.85 8.86 -5.03
C ILE A 127 2.04 8.84 -4.08
N CYS A 128 3.18 8.48 -4.57
CA CYS A 128 4.43 8.19 -3.86
C CYS A 128 4.36 6.94 -2.95
N GLU A 129 5.54 6.39 -2.68
CA GLU A 129 5.74 5.25 -1.79
C GLU A 129 6.64 5.64 -0.64
N GLU A 130 6.16 5.46 0.61
CA GLU A 130 6.91 5.74 1.84
C GLU A 130 7.65 7.09 1.82
N PRO A 131 6.98 8.20 1.49
CA PRO A 131 7.61 9.49 1.21
C PRO A 131 8.25 10.14 2.42
N ASN A 132 7.98 9.67 3.64
CA ASN A 132 8.64 10.06 4.87
C ASN A 132 9.82 9.17 5.25
N LEU A 133 10.20 8.22 4.39
CA LEU A 133 11.40 7.42 4.52
C LEU A 133 12.49 8.02 3.60
N TYR A 134 13.58 8.52 4.23
CA TYR A 134 14.65 9.24 3.54
C TYR A 134 15.74 8.33 2.98
N ASP A 135 15.64 7.03 3.23
CA ASP A 135 16.50 5.98 2.68
C ASP A 135 15.75 5.15 1.64
N TYR A 136 16.50 4.31 0.91
CA TYR A 136 15.91 3.35 -0.02
C TYR A 136 14.98 2.36 0.74
N PRO A 137 13.78 2.01 0.23
CA PRO A 137 13.23 2.36 -1.10
C PRO A 137 12.35 3.62 -1.11
N GLY A 138 12.21 4.34 0.00
CA GLY A 138 11.29 5.46 0.14
C GLY A 138 11.51 6.60 -0.87
N ASP A 139 10.42 7.18 -1.34
CA ASP A 139 10.46 8.32 -2.27
C ASP A 139 10.97 9.61 -1.60
N GLY A 140 10.99 9.68 -0.27
CA GLY A 140 11.52 10.81 0.50
C GLY A 140 13.01 11.11 0.28
N ARG A 141 13.76 10.12 -0.19
CA ARG A 141 15.21 10.23 -0.44
C ARG A 141 15.60 11.29 -1.47
N PHE A 142 14.67 11.72 -2.34
CA PHE A 142 14.96 12.70 -3.40
C PHE A 142 14.54 14.14 -3.07
N GLY A 143 13.94 14.38 -1.90
CA GLY A 143 13.62 15.72 -1.42
C GLY A 143 12.45 16.44 -2.12
N CYS A 144 11.76 15.80 -3.06
CA CYS A 144 10.61 16.37 -3.77
C CYS A 144 9.29 15.64 -3.49
N ALA A 145 9.29 14.72 -2.54
CA ALA A 145 8.14 13.87 -2.27
C ALA A 145 6.88 14.66 -1.90
N VAL A 146 7.01 15.71 -1.09
CA VAL A 146 5.87 16.53 -0.68
C VAL A 146 5.24 17.25 -1.88
N ASP A 147 6.01 17.89 -2.73
CA ASP A 147 5.49 18.59 -3.92
C ASP A 147 4.87 17.60 -4.91
N ASN A 148 5.47 16.40 -5.06
CA ASN A 148 4.94 15.30 -5.87
C ASN A 148 3.59 14.81 -5.34
N ILE A 149 3.42 14.67 -4.02
CA ILE A 149 2.16 14.28 -3.39
C ILE A 149 1.09 15.36 -3.58
N LEU A 150 1.40 16.59 -3.18
CA LEU A 150 0.43 17.68 -3.20
C LEU A 150 -0.09 17.97 -4.61
N THR A 151 0.79 17.87 -5.61
CA THR A 151 0.41 18.05 -7.01
C THR A 151 -0.25 16.79 -7.57
N GLY A 152 0.37 15.63 -7.34
CA GLY A 152 -0.09 14.36 -7.90
C GLY A 152 -1.49 13.98 -7.44
N VAL A 153 -1.82 14.14 -6.14
CA VAL A 153 -3.16 13.87 -5.61
C VAL A 153 -4.21 14.76 -6.27
N LYS A 154 -3.95 16.05 -6.40
CA LYS A 154 -4.88 17.01 -7.06
C LYS A 154 -5.09 16.66 -8.54
N VAL A 155 -4.00 16.36 -9.26
CA VAL A 155 -4.05 15.99 -10.69
C VAL A 155 -4.79 14.66 -10.88
N ALA A 156 -4.43 13.65 -10.11
CA ALA A 156 -5.06 12.32 -10.19
C ALA A 156 -6.57 12.39 -9.92
N HIS A 157 -6.98 13.06 -8.84
CA HIS A 157 -8.40 13.26 -8.52
C HIS A 157 -9.15 13.99 -9.65
N GLN A 158 -8.57 15.07 -10.20
CA GLN A 158 -9.17 15.80 -11.30
C GLN A 158 -9.31 14.94 -12.57
N LYS A 159 -8.28 14.18 -12.94
CA LYS A 159 -8.29 13.33 -14.14
C LYS A 159 -9.28 12.17 -14.03
N LEU A 160 -9.33 11.52 -12.88
CA LEU A 160 -10.32 10.45 -12.62
C LEU A 160 -11.74 11.01 -12.74
N LYS A 161 -12.01 12.17 -12.14
CA LYS A 161 -13.31 12.84 -12.24
C LYS A 161 -13.68 13.23 -13.67
N GLN A 162 -12.74 13.77 -14.45
CA GLN A 162 -12.96 14.13 -15.86
C GLN A 162 -13.32 12.90 -16.73
N ARG A 163 -12.81 11.73 -16.35
CA ARG A 163 -13.06 10.46 -17.04
C ARG A 163 -14.23 9.67 -16.45
N ALA A 164 -14.94 10.21 -15.45
CA ALA A 164 -16.01 9.53 -14.71
C ALA A 164 -15.57 8.18 -14.11
N LEU A 165 -14.33 8.12 -13.61
CA LEU A 165 -13.76 6.96 -12.92
C LEU A 165 -13.86 7.14 -11.40
N SER A 166 -14.05 6.04 -10.68
CA SER A 166 -14.37 6.04 -9.25
C SER A 166 -13.23 5.55 -8.33
N ALA A 167 -11.99 5.59 -8.81
CA ALA A 167 -10.84 5.23 -7.98
C ALA A 167 -10.62 6.26 -6.86
N SER A 168 -10.22 5.77 -5.67
CA SER A 168 -9.79 6.63 -4.55
C SER A 168 -8.33 7.04 -4.74
N VAL A 169 -7.99 8.28 -4.37
CA VAL A 169 -6.64 8.83 -4.48
C VAL A 169 -6.09 9.15 -3.10
N GLY A 170 -4.87 8.73 -2.83
CA GLY A 170 -4.19 9.02 -1.57
C GLY A 170 -2.67 8.94 -1.69
N PHE A 171 -2.01 8.97 -0.56
CA PHE A 171 -0.58 8.69 -0.38
C PHE A 171 -0.39 7.87 0.88
N ASN A 172 0.78 7.24 1.06
CA ASN A 172 1.08 6.51 2.28
C ASN A 172 2.22 7.15 3.09
N ALA A 173 2.49 6.57 4.24
CA ALA A 173 3.64 6.86 5.08
C ALA A 173 4.03 5.62 5.90
N VAL A 174 5.22 5.64 6.49
CA VAL A 174 5.60 4.73 7.57
C VAL A 174 5.38 5.39 8.93
N PRO A 175 5.27 4.61 10.04
CA PRO A 175 5.14 5.18 11.37
C PRO A 175 6.30 6.14 11.69
N CYS A 176 5.97 7.27 12.27
CA CYS A 176 6.92 8.27 12.70
C CYS A 176 6.56 8.70 14.12
N SER A 177 7.49 8.55 15.05
CA SER A 177 7.29 8.90 16.46
C SER A 177 7.44 10.41 16.73
N ASP A 178 7.98 11.18 15.79
CA ASP A 178 8.08 12.64 15.88
C ASP A 178 7.05 13.30 14.94
N PRO A 179 5.94 13.83 15.42
CA PRO A 179 4.96 14.53 14.61
C PRO A 179 5.51 15.83 14.00
N ASN A 180 6.67 16.32 14.46
CA ASN A 180 7.37 17.46 13.88
C ASN A 180 8.45 17.04 12.89
N ASP A 181 8.46 15.78 12.46
CA ASP A 181 9.31 15.31 11.36
C ASP A 181 9.22 16.22 10.14
N GLY A 182 10.34 16.37 9.44
CA GLY A 182 10.45 17.30 8.32
C GLY A 182 9.37 17.11 7.25
N PHE A 183 9.04 15.86 6.92
CA PHE A 183 8.01 15.53 5.95
C PHE A 183 6.61 16.00 6.40
N TRP A 184 6.20 15.64 7.62
CA TRP A 184 4.87 15.98 8.11
C TRP A 184 4.69 17.48 8.32
N ARG A 185 5.73 18.18 8.78
CA ARG A 185 5.74 19.63 8.89
C ARG A 185 5.60 20.30 7.52
N GLU A 186 6.32 19.81 6.52
CA GLU A 186 6.23 20.35 5.16
C GLU A 186 4.85 20.11 4.53
N ILE A 187 4.24 18.92 4.76
CA ILE A 187 2.84 18.66 4.40
C ILE A 187 1.91 19.69 5.05
N ALA A 188 2.04 19.91 6.37
CA ALA A 188 1.20 20.86 7.10
C ALA A 188 1.32 22.29 6.58
N ASP A 189 2.56 22.72 6.27
CA ASP A 189 2.85 24.09 5.79
C ASP A 189 2.36 24.34 4.34
N LYS A 190 2.38 23.32 3.49
CA LYS A 190 2.10 23.46 2.05
C LYS A 190 0.72 22.99 1.61
N MET A 191 0.04 22.14 2.39
CA MET A 191 -1.28 21.62 1.97
C MET A 191 -2.33 22.72 1.96
N ASP A 192 -3.19 22.68 0.95
CA ASP A 192 -4.30 23.60 0.76
C ASP A 192 -5.66 22.88 0.82
N THR A 193 -6.73 23.67 0.82
CA THR A 193 -8.10 23.13 0.80
C THR A 193 -8.38 22.27 -0.43
N ALA A 194 -7.74 22.57 -1.56
CA ALA A 194 -7.92 21.80 -2.80
C ALA A 194 -7.29 20.40 -2.65
N PHE A 195 -6.13 20.30 -1.99
CA PHE A 195 -5.50 19.02 -1.66
C PHE A 195 -6.39 18.19 -0.73
N ILE A 196 -6.84 18.77 0.39
CA ILE A 196 -7.72 18.05 1.34
C ILE A 196 -9.01 17.56 0.66
N ASN A 197 -9.58 18.35 -0.24
CA ASN A 197 -10.78 17.94 -0.98
C ASN A 197 -10.53 16.84 -2.03
N ALA A 198 -9.28 16.70 -2.49
CA ALA A 198 -8.84 15.68 -3.45
C ALA A 198 -8.33 14.40 -2.77
N LEU A 199 -8.05 14.46 -1.47
CA LEU A 199 -7.49 13.35 -0.70
C LEU A 199 -8.60 12.42 -0.22
N ASP A 200 -8.64 11.20 -0.76
CA ASP A 200 -9.64 10.19 -0.40
C ASP A 200 -9.17 9.27 0.74
N TYR A 201 -7.86 9.12 0.96
CA TYR A 201 -7.30 8.34 2.06
C TYR A 201 -5.84 8.71 2.36
N VAL A 202 -5.37 8.34 3.57
CA VAL A 202 -3.94 8.26 3.88
C VAL A 202 -3.59 6.81 4.21
N GLY A 203 -2.58 6.30 3.54
CA GLY A 203 -2.06 4.95 3.73
C GLY A 203 -1.05 4.87 4.88
N LEU A 204 -0.92 3.67 5.45
CA LEU A 204 0.11 3.35 6.42
C LEU A 204 0.72 1.99 6.08
N ASN A 205 2.06 1.97 5.91
CA ASN A 205 2.86 0.76 5.88
C ASN A 205 3.48 0.58 7.26
N PHE A 206 3.25 -0.56 7.92
CA PHE A 206 3.85 -0.80 9.23
C PHE A 206 4.12 -2.28 9.47
N TYR A 207 5.27 -2.57 10.07
CA TYR A 207 5.81 -3.92 10.19
C TYR A 207 6.30 -4.20 11.61
N PRO A 208 5.40 -4.37 12.60
CA PRO A 208 5.80 -4.70 13.95
C PRO A 208 6.53 -6.06 13.98
N ASP A 209 7.54 -6.20 14.85
CA ASP A 209 8.36 -7.41 14.98
C ASP A 209 9.16 -7.78 13.70
N VAL A 210 9.51 -6.80 12.88
CA VAL A 210 10.36 -7.04 11.70
C VAL A 210 11.72 -6.38 11.88
N ALA A 211 11.83 -5.07 11.78
CA ALA A 211 13.11 -4.36 11.97
C ALA A 211 13.56 -4.34 13.43
N VAL A 212 12.61 -4.25 14.36
CA VAL A 212 12.85 -4.28 15.80
C VAL A 212 12.01 -5.39 16.42
N PRO A 213 12.63 -6.31 17.20
CA PRO A 213 11.88 -7.37 17.87
C PRO A 213 10.79 -6.80 18.79
N LEU A 214 9.59 -7.33 18.67
CA LEU A 214 8.46 -6.94 19.52
C LEU A 214 8.70 -7.36 20.98
N VAL A 215 8.60 -6.38 21.87
CA VAL A 215 8.61 -6.63 23.31
C VAL A 215 7.17 -6.47 23.83
N GLY A 216 6.47 -7.58 24.01
CA GLY A 216 5.11 -7.57 24.55
C GLY A 216 4.04 -8.15 23.64
N ASP A 217 2.87 -7.53 23.66
CA ASP A 217 1.68 -8.03 22.98
C ASP A 217 1.49 -7.35 21.61
N LEU A 218 1.40 -8.16 20.55
CA LEU A 218 1.25 -7.66 19.18
C LEU A 218 -0.01 -6.80 18.97
N ALA A 219 -1.14 -7.18 19.57
CA ALA A 219 -2.38 -6.41 19.37
C ALA A 219 -2.29 -5.03 20.06
N LYS A 220 -1.57 -4.94 21.16
CA LYS A 220 -1.30 -3.65 21.82
C LYS A 220 -0.37 -2.79 20.98
N GLU A 221 0.66 -3.37 20.39
CA GLU A 221 1.56 -2.65 19.48
C GLU A 221 0.82 -2.11 18.26
N VAL A 222 0.05 -2.94 17.57
CA VAL A 222 -0.82 -2.51 16.46
C VAL A 222 -1.75 -1.37 16.90
N THR A 223 -2.37 -1.50 18.09
CA THR A 223 -3.25 -0.47 18.63
C THR A 223 -2.51 0.85 18.87
N SER A 224 -1.30 0.78 19.43
CA SER A 224 -0.47 1.96 19.70
C SER A 224 -0.12 2.69 18.41
N VAL A 225 0.48 1.97 17.46
CA VAL A 225 0.89 2.53 16.16
C VAL A 225 -0.27 3.20 15.43
N LEU A 226 -1.42 2.54 15.34
CA LEU A 226 -2.57 3.07 14.62
C LEU A 226 -3.21 4.27 15.33
N THR A 227 -3.27 4.25 16.66
CA THR A 227 -3.80 5.36 17.45
C THR A 227 -2.87 6.58 17.34
N GLU A 228 -1.56 6.38 17.46
CA GLU A 228 -0.54 7.41 17.32
C GLU A 228 -0.57 8.04 15.93
N PHE A 229 -0.65 7.22 14.88
CA PHE A 229 -0.76 7.71 13.51
C PHE A 229 -2.01 8.59 13.31
N ARG A 230 -3.18 8.17 13.78
CA ARG A 230 -4.43 8.96 13.68
C ARG A 230 -4.40 10.21 14.54
N GLU A 231 -4.08 10.06 15.83
CA GLU A 231 -4.32 11.12 16.83
C GLU A 231 -3.13 12.07 16.96
N GLU A 232 -1.89 11.58 16.79
CA GLU A 232 -0.70 12.41 16.95
C GLU A 232 -0.17 12.90 15.60
N THR A 233 -0.16 12.05 14.57
CA THR A 233 0.40 12.43 13.27
C THR A 233 -0.63 13.14 12.39
N LEU A 234 -1.67 12.45 11.93
CA LEU A 234 -2.63 13.01 10.95
C LEU A 234 -3.40 14.20 11.51
N ARG A 235 -3.81 14.12 12.78
CA ARG A 235 -4.51 15.22 13.44
C ARG A 235 -3.62 16.43 13.63
N HIS A 236 -2.34 16.24 14.01
CA HIS A 236 -1.38 17.33 14.22
C HIS A 236 -1.16 18.13 12.94
N VAL A 237 -1.01 17.46 11.80
CA VAL A 237 -0.82 18.13 10.50
C VAL A 237 -2.12 18.65 9.88
N GLY A 238 -3.27 18.45 10.53
CA GLY A 238 -4.55 19.01 10.08
C GLY A 238 -5.31 18.16 9.05
N ILE A 239 -4.94 16.90 8.84
CA ILE A 239 -5.72 15.97 8.00
C ILE A 239 -6.96 15.53 8.79
N PRO A 240 -8.19 15.79 8.26
CA PRO A 240 -9.41 15.53 8.98
C PRO A 240 -9.63 14.04 9.31
N GLY A 241 -10.23 13.74 10.46
CA GLY A 241 -10.61 12.38 10.83
C GLY A 241 -11.63 11.71 9.89
N SER A 242 -12.28 12.50 9.02
CA SER A 242 -13.15 12.00 7.95
C SER A 242 -12.38 11.38 6.79
N VAL A 243 -11.09 11.70 6.60
CA VAL A 243 -10.21 11.02 5.64
C VAL A 243 -9.85 9.66 6.24
N PRO A 244 -10.19 8.53 5.59
CA PRO A 244 -9.92 7.20 6.13
C PRO A 244 -8.43 6.87 6.11
N ILE A 245 -8.05 5.91 6.97
CA ILE A 245 -6.75 5.24 6.91
C ILE A 245 -6.90 3.96 6.09
N HIS A 246 -5.98 3.71 5.19
CA HIS A 246 -5.75 2.42 4.56
C HIS A 246 -4.50 1.78 5.15
N ILE A 247 -4.59 0.54 5.61
CA ILE A 247 -3.39 -0.25 5.86
C ILE A 247 -2.94 -0.75 4.50
N CYS A 248 -1.92 -0.11 3.94
CA CYS A 248 -1.44 -0.40 2.58
C CYS A 248 -0.43 -1.54 2.55
N GLU A 249 0.32 -1.69 3.65
CA GLU A 249 1.21 -2.82 3.84
C GLU A 249 1.33 -3.19 5.31
N ASN A 250 1.13 -4.47 5.58
CA ASN A 250 1.43 -5.12 6.84
C ASN A 250 1.78 -6.57 6.57
N GLY A 251 2.83 -7.09 7.19
CA GLY A 251 3.30 -8.44 6.97
C GLY A 251 4.38 -8.86 7.96
N TRP A 252 4.73 -10.13 7.93
CA TRP A 252 5.75 -10.70 8.79
C TRP A 252 6.52 -11.79 8.05
N PRO A 253 7.82 -11.63 7.81
CA PRO A 253 8.60 -12.59 7.04
C PRO A 253 8.88 -13.85 7.85
N THR A 254 8.87 -14.98 7.18
CA THR A 254 9.43 -16.24 7.69
C THR A 254 10.95 -16.26 7.49
N GLY A 255 11.63 -17.33 7.93
CA GLY A 255 13.07 -17.45 7.76
C GLY A 255 13.73 -18.20 8.92
N PRO A 256 15.04 -18.08 9.08
CA PRO A 256 15.74 -18.70 10.22
C PRO A 256 15.12 -18.25 11.54
N TYR A 257 14.69 -19.22 12.37
CA TYR A 257 14.01 -18.99 13.66
C TYR A 257 12.66 -18.26 13.59
N ARG A 258 12.11 -18.04 12.38
CA ARG A 258 10.80 -17.42 12.13
C ARG A 258 9.89 -18.45 11.45
N TYR A 259 9.05 -19.11 12.24
CA TYR A 259 8.26 -20.26 11.80
C TYR A 259 6.98 -19.85 11.07
N TYR A 260 6.52 -20.65 10.14
CA TYR A 260 5.28 -20.46 9.38
C TYR A 260 4.03 -20.33 10.27
N THR A 261 3.99 -21.07 11.39
CA THR A 261 2.88 -20.95 12.35
C THR A 261 2.87 -19.60 13.05
N ARG A 262 4.03 -19.00 13.29
CA ARG A 262 4.13 -17.66 13.88
C ARG A 262 3.70 -16.59 12.89
N GLN A 263 3.99 -16.76 11.59
CA GLN A 263 3.45 -15.87 10.55
C GLN A 263 1.93 -15.92 10.51
N ALA A 264 1.33 -17.09 10.56
CA ALA A 264 -0.12 -17.27 10.60
C ALA A 264 -0.75 -16.59 11.83
N GLU A 265 -0.18 -16.78 13.02
CA GLU A 265 -0.61 -16.11 14.25
C GLU A 265 -0.46 -14.59 14.14
N PHE A 266 0.64 -14.10 13.55
CA PHE A 266 0.87 -12.68 13.35
C PHE A 266 -0.23 -12.08 12.46
N VAL A 267 -0.51 -12.69 11.30
CA VAL A 267 -1.53 -12.23 10.35
C VAL A 267 -2.90 -12.17 11.04
N GLU A 268 -3.31 -13.23 11.73
CA GLU A 268 -4.59 -13.27 12.42
C GLU A 268 -4.71 -12.15 13.46
N ARG A 269 -3.73 -12.01 14.33
CA ARG A 269 -3.77 -11.04 15.43
C ARG A 269 -3.70 -9.59 14.94
N SER A 270 -2.89 -9.31 13.91
CA SER A 270 -2.80 -7.98 13.32
C SER A 270 -4.11 -7.56 12.66
N VAL A 271 -4.70 -8.42 11.81
CA VAL A 271 -5.97 -8.13 11.14
C VAL A 271 -7.10 -7.91 12.16
N ARG A 272 -7.20 -8.75 13.19
CA ARG A 272 -8.24 -8.60 14.22
C ARG A 272 -8.05 -7.31 15.03
N ALA A 273 -6.83 -6.93 15.38
CA ALA A 273 -6.56 -5.67 16.05
C ALA A 273 -6.93 -4.45 15.18
N VAL A 274 -6.65 -4.49 13.88
CA VAL A 274 -7.09 -3.46 12.92
C VAL A 274 -8.62 -3.41 12.84
N GLN A 275 -9.29 -4.56 12.75
CA GLN A 275 -10.76 -4.64 12.71
C GLN A 275 -11.41 -4.05 13.98
N ASP A 276 -10.85 -4.30 15.16
CA ASP A 276 -11.36 -3.76 16.42
C ASP A 276 -11.27 -2.23 16.47
N LEU A 277 -10.25 -1.66 15.84
CA LEU A 277 -10.04 -0.20 15.78
C LEU A 277 -10.74 0.48 14.61
N ARG A 278 -11.25 -0.28 13.65
CA ARG A 278 -11.76 0.22 12.38
C ARG A 278 -12.73 1.38 12.51
N GLY A 279 -13.73 1.23 13.36
CA GLY A 279 -14.77 2.26 13.54
C GLY A 279 -14.25 3.51 14.26
N LYS A 280 -13.36 3.32 15.25
CA LYS A 280 -12.80 4.42 16.04
C LYS A 280 -11.82 5.27 15.25
N LEU A 281 -10.95 4.63 14.45
CA LEU A 281 -9.88 5.30 13.73
C LEU A 281 -10.20 5.54 12.24
N ASN A 282 -11.43 5.21 11.79
CA ASN A 282 -11.86 5.29 10.40
C ASN A 282 -10.90 4.55 9.46
N ILE A 283 -10.64 3.25 9.75
CA ILE A 283 -9.82 2.38 8.91
C ILE A 283 -10.75 1.63 7.96
N THR A 284 -10.46 1.59 6.67
CA THR A 284 -11.34 1.01 5.65
C THR A 284 -10.72 -0.11 4.83
N HIS A 285 -9.40 -0.21 4.79
CA HIS A 285 -8.67 -1.18 3.98
C HIS A 285 -7.58 -1.87 4.79
N TYR A 286 -7.29 -3.12 4.41
CA TYR A 286 -6.14 -3.87 4.90
C TYR A 286 -5.52 -4.68 3.76
N GLU A 287 -4.26 -4.39 3.45
CA GLU A 287 -3.51 -5.09 2.42
C GLU A 287 -2.29 -5.79 3.01
N LEU A 288 -2.19 -7.07 2.70
CA LEU A 288 -1.11 -7.92 3.20
C LEU A 288 0.11 -7.81 2.29
N PHE A 289 1.27 -7.61 2.88
CA PHE A 289 2.56 -7.74 2.21
C PHE A 289 3.23 -9.05 2.66
N CYS A 290 3.32 -10.11 1.80
CA CYS A 290 2.90 -10.16 0.42
C CYS A 290 2.33 -11.55 0.04
N LEU A 291 1.95 -11.75 -1.22
CA LEU A 291 1.37 -13.02 -1.67
C LEU A 291 2.40 -14.15 -1.70
N ARG A 292 3.59 -13.90 -2.26
CA ARG A 292 4.60 -14.92 -2.58
C ARG A 292 5.98 -14.51 -2.06
N ASP A 293 6.77 -15.47 -1.58
CA ASP A 293 8.19 -15.25 -1.32
C ASP A 293 8.92 -14.87 -2.61
N ALA A 294 9.91 -14.01 -2.50
CA ALA A 294 10.87 -13.80 -3.59
C ALA A 294 11.73 -15.07 -3.79
N ASP A 295 12.32 -15.56 -2.70
CA ASP A 295 13.12 -16.77 -2.66
C ASP A 295 13.00 -17.43 -1.28
N THR A 296 12.26 -18.54 -1.20
CA THR A 296 12.02 -19.26 0.06
C THR A 296 13.32 -19.86 0.65
N ALA A 297 14.34 -20.10 -0.17
CA ALA A 297 15.60 -20.70 0.28
C ALA A 297 16.61 -19.64 0.77
N ASN A 298 16.41 -18.36 0.44
CA ASN A 298 17.28 -17.28 0.88
C ASN A 298 17.07 -17.01 2.38
N PRO A 299 18.14 -16.99 3.21
CA PRO A 299 18.01 -16.73 4.64
C PRO A 299 17.70 -15.27 4.99
N ASP A 300 17.80 -14.34 4.06
CA ASP A 300 17.40 -12.95 4.26
C ASP A 300 15.86 -12.85 4.37
N LEU A 301 15.41 -12.23 5.45
CA LEU A 301 13.99 -12.12 5.78
C LEU A 301 13.20 -11.40 4.68
N ASN A 302 13.82 -10.44 4.00
CA ASN A 302 13.17 -9.67 2.96
C ASN A 302 12.76 -10.53 1.74
N HIS A 303 13.33 -11.72 1.58
CA HIS A 303 12.91 -12.68 0.55
C HIS A 303 11.70 -13.53 0.95
N GLN A 304 11.23 -13.49 2.21
CA GLN A 304 10.31 -14.46 2.77
C GLN A 304 9.03 -13.89 3.40
N PHE A 305 8.56 -12.74 2.92
CA PHE A 305 7.30 -12.13 3.38
C PHE A 305 6.04 -12.87 2.91
N GLY A 306 6.15 -13.66 1.86
CA GLY A 306 5.01 -14.32 1.22
C GLY A 306 4.21 -15.21 2.18
N ILE A 307 2.90 -15.28 1.95
CA ILE A 307 2.02 -16.33 2.51
C ILE A 307 1.98 -17.58 1.63
N LEU A 308 2.55 -17.48 0.43
CA LEU A 308 2.96 -18.61 -0.42
C LEU A 308 4.48 -18.64 -0.48
N ARG A 309 5.04 -19.83 -0.74
CA ARG A 309 6.44 -19.98 -1.09
C ARG A 309 6.68 -19.48 -2.53
N ASP A 310 7.93 -19.44 -2.93
CA ASP A 310 8.35 -19.05 -4.30
C ASP A 310 7.90 -20.04 -5.40
N ASP A 311 7.45 -21.23 -5.02
CA ASP A 311 6.82 -22.25 -5.88
C ASP A 311 5.28 -22.23 -5.83
N TYR A 312 4.69 -21.19 -5.22
CA TYR A 312 3.26 -21.03 -4.98
C TYR A 312 2.61 -22.04 -4.02
N SER A 313 3.37 -22.90 -3.37
CA SER A 313 2.83 -23.76 -2.32
C SER A 313 2.44 -22.95 -1.08
N PRO A 314 1.27 -23.19 -0.48
CA PRO A 314 0.78 -22.36 0.63
C PRO A 314 1.56 -22.58 1.92
N LYS A 315 1.78 -21.48 2.66
CA LYS A 315 2.12 -21.50 4.08
C LYS A 315 0.82 -21.42 4.90
N PRO A 316 0.81 -21.82 6.19
CA PRO A 316 -0.39 -21.73 7.04
C PRO A 316 -1.06 -20.35 7.06
N ALA A 317 -0.29 -19.29 6.91
CA ALA A 317 -0.81 -17.92 6.85
C ALA A 317 -1.75 -17.67 5.65
N PHE A 318 -1.63 -18.42 4.55
CA PHE A 318 -2.52 -18.31 3.40
C PHE A 318 -3.96 -18.67 3.77
N ASP A 319 -4.16 -19.79 4.44
CA ASP A 319 -5.50 -20.22 4.86
C ASP A 319 -6.09 -19.27 5.91
N VAL A 320 -5.28 -18.84 6.87
CA VAL A 320 -5.68 -17.84 7.88
C VAL A 320 -6.13 -16.55 7.22
N TYR A 321 -5.36 -16.01 6.26
CA TYR A 321 -5.72 -14.76 5.59
C TYR A 321 -7.00 -14.93 4.76
N ARG A 322 -7.16 -16.05 4.05
CA ARG A 322 -8.39 -16.40 3.33
C ARG A 322 -9.62 -16.41 4.23
N GLU A 323 -9.52 -17.03 5.42
CA GLU A 323 -10.60 -17.09 6.40
C GLU A 323 -10.94 -15.70 6.93
N LEU A 324 -9.96 -14.85 7.21
CA LEU A 324 -10.17 -13.47 7.63
C LEU A 324 -10.85 -12.63 6.55
N VAL A 325 -10.46 -12.79 5.28
CA VAL A 325 -11.14 -12.15 4.14
C VAL A 325 -12.59 -12.59 4.07
N ALA A 326 -12.88 -13.87 4.19
CA ALA A 326 -14.24 -14.40 4.15
C ALA A 326 -15.09 -13.90 5.33
N GLU A 327 -14.53 -13.83 6.55
CA GLU A 327 -15.22 -13.40 7.77
C GLU A 327 -15.43 -11.90 7.83
N LEU A 328 -14.40 -11.11 7.56
CA LEU A 328 -14.33 -9.66 7.86
C LEU A 328 -14.42 -8.77 6.61
N GLY A 329 -14.34 -9.36 5.43
CA GLY A 329 -14.34 -8.63 4.16
C GLY A 329 -15.74 -8.17 3.71
N VAL A 330 -15.76 -7.06 2.94
CA VAL A 330 -16.96 -6.50 2.30
C VAL A 330 -17.15 -6.97 0.87
#